data_6a4f417055afd0b7338f695fcd4d954b
#
_entry.id   6a4f417055afd0b7338f695fcd4d954b
#
_cell.length_a   1.000
_cell.length_b   1.000
_cell.length_c   1.000
_cell.angle_alpha   90.00
_cell.angle_beta   90.00
_cell.angle_gamma   90.00
#
_symmetry.space_group_name_H-M   'P 1'
#
loop_
_entity.id
_entity.type
_entity.pdbx_description
1 polymer ?
#
loop_
_entity_poly.entity_id
_entity_poly.type
_entity_poly.pdbx_seq_one_letter_code
_entity_poly.pdbx_strand_id
1 'polypeptide(L)'
;MIGEYLSGNYSISELARRRGISRKTAWKWIERYEQEGAKGLADRSRAPHHQPQAISEQMEQRILELKARWPYWGAPKIHVKVQEYVNCPSESTVSNILRRHGLTRKVRRRHQATPSQQPLKHCEGPNQVWCADFKGWFRTGDGKRCEPLTITDGYSRYLLCCQGIGTTSGRLTVQPLFIGTFREYGMPEAIRTDNGSPFASTGLAGLTELSVWWLRLGIRLERIEPGHPEQNGRHERMHRSLKEATAKPPRRNLHLQQKAFDAFRQEYNQERPHEALGQKPPGSCYVPSSRDYPKRLEEPEYPEDWHKRRVSPGGQMKWKGSKVQVSHALVDQLVGLQPIEDGLWKIHFGSLELGHLDERRRRVLPIRALPLASEA
;
A
#
# COMPACT_ATOMS: atom_id res chain seq x y z
N MET A 1 -42.09 -44.63 -0.05
CA MET A 1 -41.81 -45.73 -1.00
C MET A 1 -41.19 -46.93 -0.31
N ILE A 2 -40.00 -46.83 0.31
CA ILE A 2 -39.37 -47.99 0.93
C ILE A 2 -40.23 -48.58 2.04
N GLY A 3 -40.82 -47.77 2.96
CA GLY A 3 -41.72 -48.26 4.00
C GLY A 3 -42.97 -48.98 3.43
N GLU A 4 -43.51 -48.50 2.32
CA GLU A 4 -44.65 -49.18 1.64
C GLU A 4 -44.22 -50.46 0.92
N TYR A 5 -42.96 -50.54 0.46
CA TYR A 5 -42.38 -51.78 -0.08
C TYR A 5 -42.24 -52.85 1.02
N LEU A 6 -41.72 -52.45 2.17
CA LEU A 6 -41.49 -53.33 3.33
C LEU A 6 -42.82 -53.87 3.92
N SER A 7 -43.92 -53.17 3.77
CA SER A 7 -45.24 -53.66 4.18
C SER A 7 -45.80 -54.82 3.33
N GLY A 8 -45.17 -55.11 2.16
CA GLY A 8 -45.55 -56.18 1.26
C GLY A 8 -46.87 -55.96 0.51
N ASN A 9 -47.53 -54.84 0.71
CA ASN A 9 -48.91 -54.60 0.19
C ASN A 9 -48.95 -54.08 -1.24
N TYR A 10 -47.81 -53.71 -1.84
CA TYR A 10 -47.76 -53.07 -3.18
C TYR A 10 -46.64 -53.65 -4.02
N SER A 11 -46.94 -53.86 -5.29
CA SER A 11 -45.92 -54.22 -6.29
C SER A 11 -45.00 -53.02 -6.63
N ILE A 12 -43.75 -53.30 -7.06
CA ILE A 12 -42.79 -52.25 -7.48
C ILE A 12 -43.39 -51.37 -8.60
N SER A 13 -44.21 -51.92 -9.47
CA SER A 13 -44.90 -51.17 -10.52
C SER A 13 -45.93 -50.20 -9.99
N GLU A 14 -46.67 -50.56 -8.95
CA GLU A 14 -47.67 -49.72 -8.28
C GLU A 14 -46.97 -48.61 -7.47
N LEU A 15 -45.91 -48.94 -6.75
CA LEU A 15 -45.09 -47.97 -6.01
C LEU A 15 -44.49 -46.91 -6.99
N ALA A 16 -43.98 -47.34 -8.11
CA ALA A 16 -43.42 -46.45 -9.12
C ALA A 16 -44.51 -45.48 -9.70
N ARG A 17 -45.71 -46.02 -10.01
CA ARG A 17 -46.82 -45.22 -10.51
C ARG A 17 -47.31 -44.22 -9.44
N ARG A 18 -47.45 -44.63 -8.21
CA ARG A 18 -47.89 -43.77 -7.09
C ARG A 18 -46.93 -42.62 -6.81
N ARG A 19 -45.62 -42.83 -7.05
CA ARG A 19 -44.57 -41.82 -6.81
C ARG A 19 -44.18 -41.05 -8.07
N GLY A 20 -44.81 -41.30 -9.22
CA GLY A 20 -44.49 -40.59 -10.47
C GLY A 20 -43.05 -40.86 -10.97
N ILE A 21 -42.46 -42.01 -10.66
CA ILE A 21 -41.10 -42.41 -11.06
C ILE A 21 -41.15 -43.64 -11.96
N SER A 22 -40.08 -43.90 -12.71
CA SER A 22 -39.98 -45.10 -13.53
C SER A 22 -39.84 -46.34 -12.64
N ARG A 23 -40.33 -47.51 -13.12
CA ARG A 23 -40.17 -48.81 -12.46
C ARG A 23 -38.68 -49.12 -12.19
N LYS A 24 -37.78 -48.77 -13.15
CA LYS A 24 -36.34 -48.91 -13.02
C LYS A 24 -35.79 -48.08 -11.88
N THR A 25 -36.26 -46.85 -11.69
CA THR A 25 -35.88 -45.99 -10.57
C THR A 25 -36.34 -46.53 -9.24
N ALA A 26 -37.61 -47.00 -9.16
CA ALA A 26 -38.12 -47.62 -7.94
C ALA A 26 -37.31 -48.88 -7.55
N TRP A 27 -37.06 -49.76 -8.49
CA TRP A 27 -36.25 -50.97 -8.32
C TRP A 27 -34.85 -50.64 -7.83
N LYS A 28 -34.18 -49.70 -8.45
CA LYS A 28 -32.85 -49.22 -8.04
C LYS A 28 -32.79 -48.78 -6.59
N TRP A 29 -33.77 -48.06 -6.11
CA TRP A 29 -33.79 -47.59 -4.72
C TRP A 29 -34.13 -48.69 -3.73
N ILE A 30 -34.98 -49.64 -4.08
CA ILE A 30 -35.26 -50.81 -3.28
C ILE A 30 -34.01 -51.70 -3.17
N GLU A 31 -33.38 -52.06 -4.26
CA GLU A 31 -32.15 -52.82 -4.29
C GLU A 31 -31.04 -52.20 -3.40
N ARG A 32 -30.85 -50.89 -3.50
CA ARG A 32 -29.90 -50.17 -2.64
C ARG A 32 -30.25 -50.27 -1.16
N TYR A 33 -31.51 -50.18 -0.85
CA TYR A 33 -31.98 -50.34 0.52
C TYR A 33 -31.76 -51.79 1.04
N GLU A 34 -32.03 -52.77 0.22
CA GLU A 34 -31.85 -54.18 0.59
C GLU A 34 -30.36 -54.50 0.81
N GLN A 35 -29.45 -53.89 0.01
CA GLN A 35 -28.02 -54.12 0.13
C GLN A 35 -27.34 -53.34 1.26
N GLU A 36 -27.70 -52.07 1.45
CA GLU A 36 -27.00 -51.12 2.32
C GLU A 36 -27.88 -50.51 3.44
N GLY A 37 -29.13 -50.92 3.54
CA GLY A 37 -30.10 -50.36 4.46
C GLY A 37 -30.39 -48.87 4.16
N ALA A 38 -30.68 -48.10 5.19
CA ALA A 38 -30.98 -46.67 5.08
C ALA A 38 -29.80 -45.87 4.45
N LYS A 39 -28.57 -46.31 4.59
CA LYS A 39 -27.38 -45.67 4.00
C LYS A 39 -27.40 -45.71 2.46
N GLY A 40 -27.97 -46.77 1.88
CA GLY A 40 -28.11 -46.93 0.43
C GLY A 40 -29.06 -45.90 -0.23
N LEU A 41 -29.89 -45.23 0.58
CA LEU A 41 -30.80 -44.18 0.10
C LEU A 41 -30.16 -42.82 -0.02
N ALA A 42 -28.91 -42.65 0.42
CA ALA A 42 -28.17 -41.44 0.20
C ALA A 42 -27.70 -41.32 -1.28
N ASP A 43 -27.67 -40.11 -1.79
CA ASP A 43 -27.14 -39.86 -3.15
C ASP A 43 -25.66 -40.22 -3.20
N ARG A 44 -25.31 -41.13 -4.09
CA ARG A 44 -23.92 -41.48 -4.37
C ARG A 44 -23.25 -40.38 -5.19
N SER A 45 -21.96 -40.17 -4.96
CA SER A 45 -21.14 -39.28 -5.79
C SER A 45 -21.29 -39.62 -7.28
N ARG A 46 -21.50 -38.60 -8.12
CA ARG A 46 -21.54 -38.73 -9.58
C ARG A 46 -20.15 -38.53 -10.21
N ALA A 47 -19.13 -38.34 -9.38
CA ALA A 47 -17.76 -38.17 -9.86
C ALA A 47 -17.29 -39.44 -10.57
N PRO A 48 -16.55 -39.33 -11.70
CA PRO A 48 -15.94 -40.48 -12.35
C PRO A 48 -15.00 -41.22 -11.40
N HIS A 49 -15.03 -42.57 -11.44
CA HIS A 49 -14.14 -43.39 -10.63
C HIS A 49 -12.65 -43.24 -11.02
N HIS A 50 -12.39 -42.88 -12.27
CA HIS A 50 -11.07 -42.58 -12.78
C HIS A 50 -11.00 -41.15 -13.24
N GLN A 51 -10.08 -40.38 -12.68
CA GLN A 51 -9.86 -38.95 -12.99
C GLN A 51 -8.39 -38.76 -13.41
N PRO A 52 -8.04 -39.01 -14.69
CA PRO A 52 -6.63 -38.96 -15.17
C PRO A 52 -5.98 -37.58 -14.95
N GLN A 53 -6.79 -36.53 -14.88
CA GLN A 53 -6.32 -35.15 -14.67
C GLN A 53 -6.42 -34.71 -13.20
N ALA A 54 -6.69 -35.64 -12.27
CA ALA A 54 -6.66 -35.31 -10.85
C ALA A 54 -5.25 -34.91 -10.45
N ILE A 55 -5.17 -33.82 -9.67
CA ILE A 55 -3.89 -33.39 -9.11
C ILE A 55 -3.37 -34.46 -8.13
N SER A 56 -2.05 -34.67 -8.10
CA SER A 56 -1.44 -35.61 -7.16
C SER A 56 -1.59 -35.10 -5.71
N GLU A 57 -1.73 -36.03 -4.77
CA GLU A 57 -1.78 -35.69 -3.34
C GLU A 57 -0.54 -34.91 -2.89
N GLN A 58 0.63 -35.24 -3.43
CA GLN A 58 1.87 -34.49 -3.16
C GLN A 58 1.77 -33.03 -3.57
N MET A 59 1.21 -32.73 -4.74
CA MET A 59 1.03 -31.35 -5.20
C MET A 59 -0.04 -30.61 -4.37
N GLU A 60 -1.13 -31.28 -4.01
CA GLU A 60 -2.13 -30.70 -3.10
C GLU A 60 -1.51 -30.36 -1.74
N GLN A 61 -0.76 -31.28 -1.17
CA GLN A 61 -0.04 -31.06 0.10
C GLN A 61 0.93 -29.86 -0.02
N ARG A 62 1.64 -29.75 -1.14
CA ARG A 62 2.55 -28.63 -1.38
C ARG A 62 1.83 -27.27 -1.42
N ILE A 63 0.66 -27.22 -2.07
CA ILE A 63 -0.18 -26.02 -2.09
C ILE A 63 -0.61 -25.62 -0.67
N LEU A 64 -0.97 -26.60 0.17
CA LEU A 64 -1.37 -26.37 1.55
C LEU A 64 -0.19 -25.88 2.41
N GLU A 65 1.00 -26.43 2.24
CA GLU A 65 2.22 -25.97 2.91
C GLU A 65 2.56 -24.53 2.54
N LEU A 66 2.52 -24.18 1.26
CA LEU A 66 2.73 -22.81 0.79
C LEU A 66 1.67 -21.86 1.38
N LYS A 67 0.43 -22.31 1.46
CA LYS A 67 -0.64 -21.53 2.08
C LYS A 67 -0.46 -21.39 3.59
N ALA A 68 0.04 -22.37 4.28
CA ALA A 68 0.38 -22.30 5.71
C ALA A 68 1.54 -21.34 5.97
N ARG A 69 2.56 -21.35 5.08
CA ARG A 69 3.68 -20.41 5.13
C ARG A 69 3.23 -18.96 4.92
N TRP A 70 2.29 -18.72 3.97
CA TRP A 70 1.76 -17.40 3.66
C TRP A 70 0.23 -17.33 3.78
N PRO A 71 -0.32 -17.29 5.00
CA PRO A 71 -1.76 -17.41 5.24
C PRO A 71 -2.61 -16.31 4.59
N TYR A 72 -2.03 -15.12 4.36
CA TYR A 72 -2.71 -13.96 3.75
C TYR A 72 -2.54 -13.87 2.22
N TRP A 73 -1.77 -14.78 1.58
CA TRP A 73 -1.70 -14.83 0.12
C TRP A 73 -2.93 -15.50 -0.48
N GLY A 74 -3.43 -14.94 -1.58
CA GLY A 74 -4.49 -15.54 -2.39
C GLY A 74 -3.97 -16.59 -3.37
N ALA A 75 -4.87 -17.32 -4.01
CA ALA A 75 -4.55 -18.36 -5.00
C ALA A 75 -3.58 -17.89 -6.10
N PRO A 76 -3.73 -16.68 -6.70
CA PRO A 76 -2.79 -16.23 -7.73
C PRO A 76 -1.33 -16.22 -7.27
N LYS A 77 -1.06 -15.77 -6.04
CA LYS A 77 0.31 -15.70 -5.50
C LYS A 77 0.86 -17.07 -5.11
N ILE A 78 0.01 -17.94 -4.56
CA ILE A 78 0.38 -19.35 -4.28
C ILE A 78 0.68 -20.05 -5.60
N HIS A 79 -0.14 -19.84 -6.64
CA HIS A 79 0.07 -20.42 -7.97
C HIS A 79 1.44 -20.06 -8.55
N VAL A 80 1.87 -18.79 -8.45
CA VAL A 80 3.20 -18.35 -8.91
C VAL A 80 4.32 -19.17 -8.25
N LYS A 81 4.20 -19.47 -6.95
CA LYS A 81 5.17 -20.31 -6.25
C LYS A 81 5.07 -21.79 -6.63
N VAL A 82 3.90 -22.25 -7.01
CA VAL A 82 3.70 -23.63 -7.49
C VAL A 82 4.24 -23.81 -8.90
N GLN A 83 4.29 -22.74 -9.72
CA GLN A 83 4.89 -22.80 -11.07
C GLN A 83 6.37 -23.20 -11.11
N GLU A 84 7.07 -23.09 -9.98
CA GLU A 84 8.45 -23.56 -9.84
C GLU A 84 8.56 -25.10 -9.86
N TYR A 85 7.42 -25.83 -9.80
CA TYR A 85 7.37 -27.30 -9.75
C TYR A 85 6.86 -27.90 -11.06
N VAL A 86 7.30 -29.14 -11.36
CA VAL A 86 6.82 -29.92 -12.49
C VAL A 86 5.32 -30.24 -12.30
N ASN A 87 4.55 -30.24 -13.39
CA ASN A 87 3.10 -30.48 -13.39
C ASN A 87 2.28 -29.45 -12.59
N CYS A 88 2.66 -28.17 -12.69
CA CYS A 88 1.94 -27.08 -12.05
C CYS A 88 0.45 -27.07 -12.48
N PRO A 89 -0.50 -27.10 -11.53
CA PRO A 89 -1.92 -26.96 -11.83
C PRO A 89 -2.26 -25.52 -12.21
N SER A 90 -3.40 -25.31 -12.86
CA SER A 90 -3.90 -23.96 -13.16
C SER A 90 -4.24 -23.18 -11.88
N GLU A 91 -4.26 -21.86 -11.97
CA GLU A 91 -4.64 -20.98 -10.85
C GLU A 91 -6.05 -21.31 -10.32
N SER A 92 -6.99 -21.66 -11.22
CA SER A 92 -8.34 -22.07 -10.85
C SER A 92 -8.34 -23.37 -10.02
N THR A 93 -7.46 -24.31 -10.35
CA THR A 93 -7.28 -25.56 -9.58
C THR A 93 -6.74 -25.24 -8.18
N VAL A 94 -5.72 -24.39 -8.08
CA VAL A 94 -5.19 -23.90 -6.77
C VAL A 94 -6.30 -23.24 -5.95
N SER A 95 -7.10 -22.37 -6.59
CA SER A 95 -8.23 -21.70 -5.94
C SER A 95 -9.28 -22.69 -5.42
N ASN A 96 -9.59 -23.74 -6.20
CA ASN A 96 -10.54 -24.78 -5.82
C ASN A 96 -10.03 -25.62 -4.64
N ILE A 97 -8.74 -25.98 -4.63
CA ILE A 97 -8.10 -26.70 -3.51
C ILE A 97 -8.20 -25.86 -2.24
N LEU A 98 -7.77 -24.59 -2.29
CA LEU A 98 -7.83 -23.71 -1.13
C LEU A 98 -9.27 -23.50 -0.62
N ARG A 99 -10.26 -23.47 -1.52
CA ARG A 99 -11.68 -23.36 -1.15
C ARG A 99 -12.18 -24.63 -0.48
N ARG A 100 -11.84 -25.79 -1.02
CA ARG A 100 -12.23 -27.11 -0.45
C ARG A 100 -11.72 -27.28 0.97
N HIS A 101 -10.51 -26.78 1.27
CA HIS A 101 -9.92 -26.77 2.61
C HIS A 101 -10.34 -25.58 3.48
N GLY A 102 -11.32 -24.74 3.04
CA GLY A 102 -11.78 -23.60 3.82
C GLY A 102 -10.77 -22.46 3.95
N LEU A 103 -9.69 -22.48 3.17
CA LEU A 103 -8.57 -21.53 3.25
C LEU A 103 -8.76 -20.26 2.41
N THR A 104 -9.94 -20.08 1.80
CA THR A 104 -10.31 -18.88 1.06
C THR A 104 -11.19 -17.97 1.90
N ARG A 105 -10.91 -16.66 1.88
CA ARG A 105 -11.77 -15.67 2.52
C ARG A 105 -12.86 -15.23 1.55
N LYS A 106 -14.12 -15.20 1.99
CA LYS A 106 -15.20 -14.52 1.27
C LYS A 106 -14.94 -13.01 1.34
N VAL A 107 -14.44 -12.45 0.27
CA VAL A 107 -14.30 -10.98 0.15
C VAL A 107 -15.65 -10.44 -0.28
N ARG A 108 -16.31 -9.62 0.55
CA ARG A 108 -17.40 -8.77 0.08
C ARG A 108 -16.84 -7.88 -1.02
N ARG A 109 -17.39 -7.98 -2.23
CA ARG A 109 -17.09 -7.04 -3.31
C ARG A 109 -17.48 -5.64 -2.82
N ARG A 110 -16.49 -4.84 -2.45
CA ARG A 110 -16.66 -3.39 -2.34
C ARG A 110 -16.62 -2.83 -3.75
N HIS A 111 -17.36 -1.76 -3.99
CA HIS A 111 -17.19 -0.96 -5.21
C HIS A 111 -15.69 -0.76 -5.44
N GLN A 112 -15.20 -1.18 -6.59
CA GLN A 112 -13.84 -0.86 -6.99
C GLN A 112 -13.83 0.64 -7.25
N ALA A 113 -13.02 1.36 -6.50
CA ALA A 113 -12.71 2.74 -6.85
C ALA A 113 -12.16 2.73 -8.29
N THR A 114 -12.65 3.64 -9.11
CA THR A 114 -12.12 3.84 -10.47
C THR A 114 -10.60 4.02 -10.35
N PRO A 115 -9.78 3.27 -11.10
CA PRO A 115 -8.34 3.47 -11.08
C PRO A 115 -8.04 4.94 -11.40
N SER A 116 -7.14 5.57 -10.63
CA SER A 116 -6.70 6.93 -10.93
C SER A 116 -6.23 6.99 -12.39
N GLN A 117 -6.80 7.92 -13.17
CA GLN A 117 -6.40 8.13 -14.56
C GLN A 117 -5.02 8.79 -14.67
N GLN A 118 -4.45 9.25 -13.56
CA GLN A 118 -3.08 9.77 -13.49
C GLN A 118 -2.24 8.90 -12.54
N PRO A 119 -1.72 7.75 -13.02
CA PRO A 119 -0.62 7.10 -12.33
C PRO A 119 0.54 8.10 -12.24
N LEU A 120 1.43 7.92 -11.24
CA LEU A 120 2.67 8.70 -11.10
C LEU A 120 3.27 9.02 -12.47
N LYS A 121 3.07 10.26 -12.97
CA LYS A 121 3.40 10.64 -14.36
C LYS A 121 4.88 10.49 -14.73
N HIS A 122 5.76 10.34 -13.74
CA HIS A 122 7.21 10.39 -13.92
C HIS A 122 7.95 9.27 -13.18
N CYS A 123 7.31 8.12 -12.95
CA CYS A 123 7.94 7.01 -12.25
C CYS A 123 8.25 5.87 -13.24
N GLU A 124 9.27 6.08 -14.07
CA GLU A 124 9.73 5.14 -15.09
C GLU A 124 10.89 4.26 -14.61
N GLY A 125 11.48 4.62 -13.48
CA GLY A 125 12.59 3.89 -12.87
C GLY A 125 12.61 3.95 -11.33
N PRO A 126 13.43 3.10 -10.70
CA PRO A 126 13.64 3.13 -9.25
C PRO A 126 14.16 4.49 -8.79
N ASN A 127 13.79 4.87 -7.58
CA ASN A 127 14.24 6.09 -6.89
C ASN A 127 13.84 7.44 -7.53
N GLN A 128 13.05 7.44 -8.59
CA GLN A 128 12.48 8.69 -9.10
C GLN A 128 11.47 9.28 -8.11
N VAL A 129 10.60 8.46 -7.57
CA VAL A 129 9.62 8.89 -6.56
C VAL A 129 9.53 7.86 -5.44
N TRP A 130 9.78 8.27 -4.21
CA TRP A 130 9.41 7.48 -3.04
C TRP A 130 8.06 7.95 -2.49
N CYS A 131 7.23 7.01 -2.09
CA CYS A 131 5.97 7.29 -1.42
C CYS A 131 6.13 7.03 0.08
N ALA A 132 5.77 8.01 0.91
CA ALA A 132 5.82 7.89 2.37
C ALA A 132 4.44 8.17 2.96
N ASP A 133 4.02 7.31 3.90
CA ASP A 133 2.69 7.41 4.52
C ASP A 133 2.65 6.69 5.87
N PHE A 134 1.74 7.13 6.73
CA PHE A 134 1.40 6.45 7.98
C PHE A 134 0.22 5.51 7.76
N LYS A 135 0.37 4.26 8.20
CA LYS A 135 -0.72 3.27 8.08
C LYS A 135 -1.94 3.59 8.94
N GLY A 136 -1.86 4.58 9.78
CA GLY A 136 -2.77 4.78 10.90
C GLY A 136 -2.43 3.86 12.08
N TRP A 137 -2.85 4.23 13.27
CA TRP A 137 -2.43 3.59 14.50
C TRP A 137 -3.30 2.39 14.90
N PHE A 138 -2.71 1.52 15.70
CA PHE A 138 -3.38 0.45 16.43
C PHE A 138 -2.68 0.24 17.78
N ARG A 139 -3.25 -0.59 18.66
CA ARG A 139 -2.63 -0.94 19.95
C ARG A 139 -1.93 -2.29 19.87
N THR A 140 -0.74 -2.36 20.45
CA THR A 140 -0.06 -3.63 20.73
C THR A 140 -0.72 -4.34 21.92
N GLY A 141 -0.36 -5.60 22.17
CA GLY A 141 -0.96 -6.40 23.25
C GLY A 141 -0.77 -5.81 24.64
N ASP A 142 0.28 -5.00 24.87
CA ASP A 142 0.52 -4.23 26.09
C ASP A 142 -0.24 -2.89 26.13
N GLY A 143 -1.14 -2.64 25.18
CA GLY A 143 -1.99 -1.45 25.11
C GLY A 143 -1.31 -0.22 24.52
N LYS A 144 -0.02 -0.25 24.19
CA LYS A 144 0.72 0.90 23.61
C LYS A 144 0.29 1.17 22.18
N ARG A 145 0.28 2.46 21.81
CA ARG A 145 0.05 2.89 20.43
C ARG A 145 1.20 2.45 19.55
N CYS A 146 0.87 1.96 18.37
CA CYS A 146 1.81 1.68 17.29
C CYS A 146 1.26 2.29 16.00
N GLU A 147 2.02 3.19 15.39
CA GLU A 147 1.70 3.84 14.12
C GLU A 147 2.83 3.59 13.13
N PRO A 148 2.67 2.68 12.17
CA PRO A 148 3.74 2.37 11.23
C PRO A 148 3.94 3.48 10.22
N LEU A 149 5.17 4.03 10.15
CA LEU A 149 5.66 4.78 9.01
C LEU A 149 6.16 3.79 7.96
N THR A 150 5.73 3.96 6.73
CA THR A 150 6.18 3.16 5.59
C THR A 150 6.72 4.06 4.49
N ILE A 151 7.82 3.65 3.87
CA ILE A 151 8.43 4.31 2.71
C ILE A 151 8.59 3.26 1.62
N THR A 152 8.04 3.51 0.44
CA THR A 152 8.11 2.60 -0.70
C THR A 152 8.65 3.30 -1.93
N ASP A 153 9.41 2.59 -2.75
CA ASP A 153 9.74 3.05 -4.09
C ASP A 153 8.52 2.97 -5.01
N GLY A 154 8.21 4.05 -5.70
CA GLY A 154 7.01 4.18 -6.52
C GLY A 154 7.02 3.31 -7.77
N TYR A 155 8.19 3.00 -8.34
CA TYR A 155 8.35 2.14 -9.50
C TYR A 155 8.33 0.67 -9.13
N SER A 156 9.31 0.21 -8.38
CA SER A 156 9.51 -1.20 -8.03
C SER A 156 8.57 -1.73 -6.94
N ARG A 157 7.86 -0.85 -6.22
CA ARG A 157 7.07 -1.20 -5.03
C ARG A 157 7.92 -1.67 -3.84
N TYR A 158 9.23 -1.56 -3.91
CA TYR A 158 10.13 -1.98 -2.86
C TYR A 158 9.83 -1.23 -1.56
N LEU A 159 9.63 -1.95 -0.47
CA LEU A 159 9.35 -1.39 0.86
C LEU A 159 10.68 -1.07 1.54
N LEU A 160 11.09 0.20 1.44
CA LEU A 160 12.36 0.72 1.95
C LEU A 160 12.37 0.81 3.48
N CYS A 161 11.27 1.27 4.06
CA CYS A 161 11.11 1.41 5.51
C CYS A 161 9.74 0.92 5.94
N CYS A 162 9.69 0.23 7.09
CA CYS A 162 8.45 -0.12 7.79
C CYS A 162 8.74 -0.05 9.30
N GLN A 163 8.54 1.12 9.91
CA GLN A 163 8.91 1.38 11.30
C GLN A 163 7.70 1.73 12.15
N GLY A 164 7.48 0.95 13.20
CA GLY A 164 6.44 1.22 14.20
C GLY A 164 6.84 2.37 15.14
N ILE A 165 6.03 3.43 15.17
CA ILE A 165 6.22 4.58 16.04
C ILE A 165 5.22 4.49 17.20
N GLY A 166 5.71 4.57 18.43
CA GLY A 166 4.89 4.43 19.65
C GLY A 166 4.32 5.74 20.19
N THR A 167 4.86 6.87 19.77
CA THR A 167 4.50 8.21 20.26
C THR A 167 4.21 9.14 19.08
N THR A 168 4.27 10.45 19.32
CA THR A 168 3.98 11.46 18.28
C THR A 168 4.83 11.27 17.01
N SER A 169 4.17 11.30 15.87
CA SER A 169 4.77 11.25 14.53
C SER A 169 5.38 12.59 14.07
N GLY A 170 6.00 13.34 15.01
CA GLY A 170 6.64 14.62 14.71
C GLY A 170 7.98 14.47 13.98
N ARG A 171 8.53 15.61 13.50
CA ARG A 171 9.81 15.66 12.78
C ARG A 171 10.93 14.92 13.51
N LEU A 172 11.09 15.12 14.82
CA LEU A 172 12.18 14.53 15.62
C LEU A 172 12.16 13.00 15.60
N THR A 173 11.00 12.38 15.42
CA THR A 173 10.84 10.93 15.32
C THR A 173 11.02 10.44 13.87
N VAL A 174 10.51 11.21 12.90
CA VAL A 174 10.43 10.78 11.50
C VAL A 174 11.73 11.03 10.73
N GLN A 175 12.39 12.17 10.97
CA GLN A 175 13.62 12.54 10.25
C GLN A 175 14.77 11.51 10.42
N PRO A 176 15.06 10.96 11.62
CA PRO A 176 16.06 9.91 11.78
C PRO A 176 15.76 8.64 10.95
N LEU A 177 14.49 8.29 10.77
CA LEU A 177 14.09 7.14 9.96
C LEU A 177 14.40 7.37 8.48
N PHE A 178 14.12 8.58 7.97
CA PHE A 178 14.53 8.95 6.61
C PHE A 178 16.05 8.98 6.45
N ILE A 179 16.80 9.51 7.43
CA ILE A 179 18.26 9.49 7.40
C ILE A 179 18.79 8.06 7.30
N GLY A 180 18.27 7.14 8.12
CA GLY A 180 18.62 5.73 8.04
C GLY A 180 18.33 5.13 6.67
N THR A 181 17.12 5.41 6.12
CA THR A 181 16.72 4.93 4.81
C THR A 181 17.58 5.52 3.68
N PHE A 182 17.92 6.81 3.75
CA PHE A 182 18.80 7.44 2.76
C PHE A 182 20.24 6.91 2.80
N ARG A 183 20.73 6.56 3.97
CA ARG A 183 22.07 5.95 4.12
C ARG A 183 22.13 4.52 3.59
N GLU A 184 21.02 3.78 3.72
CA GLU A 184 20.93 2.38 3.29
C GLU A 184 20.69 2.26 1.77
N TYR A 185 19.85 3.15 1.21
CA TYR A 185 19.37 3.01 -0.17
C TYR A 185 19.73 4.18 -1.10
N GLY A 186 20.43 5.20 -0.62
CA GLY A 186 20.58 6.47 -1.32
C GLY A 186 19.30 7.31 -1.30
N MET A 187 19.32 8.48 -1.96
CA MET A 187 18.22 9.44 -1.93
C MET A 187 17.38 9.38 -3.22
N PRO A 188 16.04 9.56 -3.15
CA PRO A 188 15.19 9.68 -4.33
C PRO A 188 15.30 11.07 -4.97
N GLU A 189 14.74 11.20 -6.18
CA GLU A 189 14.56 12.52 -6.82
C GLU A 189 13.38 13.29 -6.20
N ALA A 190 12.33 12.58 -5.82
CA ALA A 190 11.13 13.16 -5.22
C ALA A 190 10.55 12.27 -4.12
N ILE A 191 9.85 12.89 -3.16
CA ILE A 191 9.07 12.20 -2.14
C ILE A 191 7.61 12.63 -2.28
N ARG A 192 6.72 11.63 -2.43
CA ARG A 192 5.29 11.81 -2.45
C ARG A 192 4.69 11.46 -1.11
N THR A 193 3.87 12.37 -0.57
CA THR A 193 3.18 12.20 0.71
C THR A 193 1.71 12.63 0.58
N ASP A 194 0.93 12.29 1.59
CA ASP A 194 -0.35 12.95 1.83
C ASP A 194 -0.15 14.41 2.29
N ASN A 195 -1.28 15.10 2.50
CA ASN A 195 -1.29 16.49 2.99
C ASN A 195 -1.35 16.58 4.52
N GLY A 196 -1.08 15.51 5.24
CA GLY A 196 -1.12 15.43 6.69
C GLY A 196 0.22 15.77 7.35
N SER A 197 0.16 16.11 8.64
CA SER A 197 1.37 16.24 9.48
C SER A 197 2.05 14.86 9.65
N PRO A 198 3.40 14.80 9.63
CA PRO A 198 4.39 15.89 9.63
C PRO A 198 4.84 16.31 8.23
N PHE A 199 4.22 15.83 7.17
CA PHE A 199 4.68 16.02 5.79
C PHE A 199 4.25 17.36 5.20
N ALA A 200 3.06 17.83 5.58
CA ALA A 200 2.49 19.08 5.10
C ALA A 200 1.90 19.91 6.23
N SER A 201 1.74 21.22 6.00
CA SER A 201 1.12 22.19 6.90
C SER A 201 0.16 23.12 6.15
N THR A 202 -0.57 23.91 6.88
CA THR A 202 -1.42 24.99 6.32
C THR A 202 -0.66 26.29 6.07
N GLY A 203 0.64 26.33 6.38
CA GLY A 203 1.50 27.49 6.19
C GLY A 203 1.87 27.77 4.73
N LEU A 204 2.76 28.73 4.52
CA LEU A 204 3.22 29.16 3.20
C LEU A 204 3.76 27.98 2.40
N ALA A 205 3.26 27.79 1.17
CA ALA A 205 3.53 26.65 0.30
C ALA A 205 3.30 25.28 0.98
N GLY A 206 2.56 25.23 2.10
CA GLY A 206 2.31 24.03 2.88
C GLY A 206 3.56 23.40 3.50
N LEU A 207 4.65 24.14 3.67
CA LEU A 207 5.92 23.61 4.14
C LEU A 207 5.90 23.26 5.63
N THR A 208 6.63 22.20 5.94
CA THR A 208 7.03 21.79 7.30
C THR A 208 8.55 21.79 7.36
N GLU A 209 9.12 21.77 8.55
CA GLU A 209 10.58 21.65 8.72
C GLU A 209 11.13 20.37 8.06
N LEU A 210 10.36 19.30 8.03
CA LEU A 210 10.73 18.06 7.36
C LEU A 210 10.80 18.24 5.83
N SER A 211 9.81 18.89 5.24
CA SER A 211 9.78 19.16 3.80
C SER A 211 10.86 20.17 3.38
N VAL A 212 11.14 21.16 4.22
CA VAL A 212 12.27 22.09 4.03
C VAL A 212 13.61 21.34 4.02
N TRP A 213 13.78 20.39 4.95
CA TRP A 213 14.97 19.54 4.97
C TRP A 213 15.12 18.69 3.70
N TRP A 214 14.02 18.11 3.17
CA TRP A 214 14.05 17.39 1.88
C TRP A 214 14.46 18.29 0.71
N LEU A 215 13.91 19.51 0.65
CA LEU A 215 14.30 20.49 -0.38
C LEU A 215 15.79 20.81 -0.32
N ARG A 216 16.38 20.96 0.87
CA ARG A 216 17.82 21.15 1.05
C ARG A 216 18.67 19.96 0.58
N LEU A 217 18.10 18.75 0.59
CA LEU A 217 18.71 17.56 0.01
C LEU A 217 18.52 17.47 -1.51
N GLY A 218 17.92 18.47 -2.13
CA GLY A 218 17.58 18.45 -3.56
C GLY A 218 16.49 17.43 -3.91
N ILE A 219 15.64 17.07 -2.94
CA ILE A 219 14.50 16.17 -3.13
C ILE A 219 13.25 17.00 -3.39
N ARG A 220 12.58 16.76 -4.51
CA ARG A 220 11.33 17.43 -4.87
C ARG A 220 10.17 16.94 -4.01
N LEU A 221 9.27 17.85 -3.68
CA LEU A 221 8.05 17.52 -2.94
C LEU A 221 6.92 17.21 -3.93
N GLU A 222 6.32 16.05 -3.81
CA GLU A 222 5.09 15.70 -4.50
C GLU A 222 3.97 15.48 -3.47
N ARG A 223 2.82 16.08 -3.69
CA ARG A 223 1.66 15.93 -2.82
C ARG A 223 0.49 15.40 -3.61
N ILE A 224 -0.26 14.49 -3.00
CA ILE A 224 -1.52 14.07 -3.60
C ILE A 224 -2.49 15.25 -3.66
N GLU A 225 -3.28 15.31 -4.70
CA GLU A 225 -4.31 16.35 -4.84
C GLU A 225 -5.37 16.18 -3.74
N PRO A 226 -5.80 17.29 -3.10
CA PRO A 226 -6.87 17.22 -2.11
C PRO A 226 -8.14 16.58 -2.72
N GLY A 227 -8.69 15.59 -2.02
CA GLY A 227 -9.87 14.85 -2.51
C GLY A 227 -9.58 13.68 -3.45
N HIS A 228 -8.31 13.38 -3.77
CA HIS A 228 -7.90 12.29 -4.65
C HIS A 228 -7.11 11.17 -3.92
N PRO A 229 -7.72 10.45 -2.96
CA PRO A 229 -7.03 9.39 -2.21
C PRO A 229 -6.58 8.24 -3.10
N GLU A 230 -7.20 8.05 -4.28
CA GLU A 230 -6.81 7.03 -5.27
C GLU A 230 -5.37 7.21 -5.78
N GLN A 231 -4.82 8.43 -5.74
CA GLN A 231 -3.42 8.69 -6.07
C GLN A 231 -2.45 7.99 -5.11
N ASN A 232 -2.90 7.62 -3.90
CA ASN A 232 -2.16 6.81 -2.94
C ASN A 232 -2.60 5.33 -2.89
N GLY A 233 -3.48 4.91 -3.81
CA GLY A 233 -4.10 3.56 -3.81
C GLY A 233 -3.09 2.40 -3.87
N ARG A 234 -1.87 2.64 -4.36
CA ARG A 234 -0.77 1.67 -4.34
C ARG A 234 -0.26 1.43 -2.93
N HIS A 235 -0.06 2.50 -2.18
CA HIS A 235 0.38 2.48 -0.79
C HIS A 235 -0.69 1.86 0.12
N GLU A 236 -1.96 2.21 -0.09
CA GLU A 236 -3.09 1.61 0.64
C GLU A 236 -3.17 0.09 0.47
N ARG A 237 -2.89 -0.41 -0.73
CA ARG A 237 -2.86 -1.85 -1.03
C ARG A 237 -1.76 -2.57 -0.25
N MET A 238 -0.57 -1.97 -0.17
CA MET A 238 0.53 -2.46 0.66
C MET A 238 0.16 -2.42 2.14
N HIS A 239 -0.40 -1.32 2.63
CA HIS A 239 -0.88 -1.17 4.00
C HIS A 239 -1.93 -2.21 4.41
N ARG A 240 -2.83 -2.61 3.49
CA ARG A 240 -3.77 -3.70 3.74
C ARG A 240 -3.02 -5.02 3.98
N SER A 241 -2.04 -5.32 3.15
CA SER A 241 -1.21 -6.53 3.30
C SER A 241 -0.41 -6.51 4.60
N LEU A 242 0.20 -5.38 4.95
CA LEU A 242 0.91 -5.18 6.20
C LEU A 242 0.00 -5.44 7.41
N LYS A 243 -1.19 -4.84 7.42
CA LYS A 243 -2.17 -5.02 8.50
C LYS A 243 -2.61 -6.48 8.65
N GLU A 244 -2.84 -7.17 7.54
CA GLU A 244 -3.25 -8.59 7.56
C GLU A 244 -2.13 -9.49 8.07
N ALA A 245 -0.88 -9.21 7.73
CA ALA A 245 0.26 -10.02 8.13
C ALA A 245 0.72 -9.76 9.57
N THR A 246 0.62 -8.52 10.07
CA THR A 246 1.33 -8.13 11.29
C THR A 246 0.46 -7.58 12.41
N ALA A 247 -0.76 -7.13 12.12
CA ALA A 247 -1.64 -6.47 13.09
C ALA A 247 -2.96 -7.23 13.34
N LYS A 248 -3.06 -8.48 12.87
CA LYS A 248 -4.24 -9.35 13.10
C LYS A 248 -3.82 -10.77 13.48
N PRO A 249 -3.56 -11.03 14.76
CA PRO A 249 -3.52 -10.12 15.90
C PRO A 249 -2.22 -9.29 15.95
N PRO A 250 -2.21 -8.15 16.65
CA PRO A 250 -0.99 -7.39 16.90
C PRO A 250 -0.07 -8.14 17.88
N ARG A 251 1.22 -7.84 17.85
CA ARG A 251 2.19 -8.45 18.76
C ARG A 251 2.09 -7.86 20.17
N ARG A 252 2.69 -8.57 21.14
CA ARG A 252 2.59 -8.22 22.57
C ARG A 252 3.07 -6.81 22.88
N ASN A 253 4.17 -6.35 22.26
CA ASN A 253 4.76 -5.04 22.47
C ASN A 253 5.40 -4.49 21.18
N LEU A 254 5.84 -3.21 21.21
CA LEU A 254 6.41 -2.53 20.06
C LEU A 254 7.66 -3.23 19.51
N HIS A 255 8.52 -3.80 20.38
CA HIS A 255 9.72 -4.52 19.93
C HIS A 255 9.37 -5.76 19.10
N LEU A 256 8.46 -6.59 19.59
CA LEU A 256 7.98 -7.76 18.84
C LEU A 256 7.19 -7.37 17.60
N GLN A 257 6.46 -6.24 17.68
CA GLN A 257 5.75 -5.70 16.52
C GLN A 257 6.73 -5.25 15.43
N GLN A 258 7.85 -4.62 15.80
CA GLN A 258 8.89 -4.25 14.85
C GLN A 258 9.53 -5.47 14.19
N LYS A 259 9.86 -6.52 14.96
CA LYS A 259 10.31 -7.78 14.35
C LYS A 259 9.33 -8.36 13.32
N ALA A 260 8.03 -8.24 13.58
CA ALA A 260 7.01 -8.67 12.62
C ALA A 260 6.97 -7.76 11.36
N PHE A 261 7.22 -6.47 11.50
CA PHE A 261 7.35 -5.54 10.36
C PHE A 261 8.61 -5.83 9.54
N ASP A 262 9.73 -6.13 10.19
CA ASP A 262 10.99 -6.45 9.51
C ASP A 262 10.85 -7.76 8.71
N ALA A 263 10.26 -8.79 9.31
CA ALA A 263 9.96 -10.03 8.62
C ALA A 263 8.99 -9.84 7.44
N PHE A 264 7.95 -9.01 7.62
CA PHE A 264 7.04 -8.65 6.53
C PHE A 264 7.76 -7.91 5.42
N ARG A 265 8.63 -6.92 5.74
CA ARG A 265 9.41 -6.15 4.75
C ARG A 265 10.27 -7.07 3.91
N GLN A 266 10.96 -8.02 4.54
CA GLN A 266 11.80 -8.99 3.85
C GLN A 266 10.97 -9.88 2.93
N GLU A 267 9.88 -10.49 3.42
CA GLU A 267 8.99 -11.32 2.61
C GLU A 267 8.36 -10.52 1.45
N TYR A 268 7.87 -9.31 1.74
CA TYR A 268 7.24 -8.43 0.76
C TYR A 268 8.19 -8.10 -0.39
N ASN A 269 9.45 -7.81 -0.07
CA ASN A 269 10.45 -7.42 -1.04
C ASN A 269 11.03 -8.59 -1.83
N GLN A 270 11.27 -9.74 -1.18
CA GLN A 270 12.05 -10.82 -1.77
C GLN A 270 11.20 -11.99 -2.28
N GLU A 271 10.02 -12.20 -1.68
CA GLU A 271 9.26 -13.42 -1.96
C GLU A 271 7.88 -13.15 -2.59
N ARG A 272 7.25 -12.01 -2.26
CA ARG A 272 5.85 -11.76 -2.61
C ARG A 272 5.68 -11.41 -4.09
N PRO A 273 4.93 -12.20 -4.89
CA PRO A 273 4.60 -11.85 -6.26
C PRO A 273 3.72 -10.61 -6.35
N HIS A 274 4.03 -9.72 -7.28
CA HIS A 274 3.26 -8.50 -7.56
C HIS A 274 2.72 -8.51 -8.99
N GLU A 275 1.41 -8.46 -9.14
CA GLU A 275 0.74 -8.44 -10.44
C GLU A 275 1.23 -7.31 -11.34
N ALA A 276 1.37 -6.10 -10.78
CA ALA A 276 1.87 -4.93 -11.51
C ALA A 276 3.34 -5.02 -11.93
N LEU A 277 4.08 -6.01 -11.45
CA LEU A 277 5.48 -6.29 -11.81
C LEU A 277 5.60 -7.62 -12.60
N GLY A 278 4.53 -8.06 -13.26
CA GLY A 278 4.52 -9.34 -13.95
C GLY A 278 4.75 -10.52 -13.00
N GLN A 279 4.18 -10.47 -11.81
CA GLN A 279 4.31 -11.47 -10.73
C GLN A 279 5.73 -11.60 -10.15
N LYS A 280 6.63 -10.68 -10.45
CA LYS A 280 7.98 -10.64 -9.84
C LYS A 280 7.92 -10.01 -8.45
N PRO A 281 8.81 -10.36 -7.53
CA PRO A 281 8.95 -9.68 -6.26
C PRO A 281 9.60 -8.30 -6.43
N PRO A 282 9.28 -7.29 -5.59
CA PRO A 282 9.84 -5.94 -5.68
C PRO A 282 11.35 -5.88 -5.71
N GLY A 283 12.04 -6.76 -4.96
CA GLY A 283 13.50 -6.83 -4.91
C GLY A 283 14.17 -7.14 -6.23
N SER A 284 13.47 -7.82 -7.17
CA SER A 284 14.01 -8.08 -8.51
C SER A 284 13.94 -6.86 -9.45
N CYS A 285 13.21 -5.81 -9.04
CA CYS A 285 12.99 -4.60 -9.83
C CYS A 285 13.61 -3.35 -9.18
N TYR A 286 14.20 -3.48 -8.01
CA TYR A 286 14.77 -2.37 -7.25
C TYR A 286 16.30 -2.37 -7.30
N VAL A 287 16.87 -1.18 -7.47
CA VAL A 287 18.31 -0.91 -7.37
C VAL A 287 18.47 0.32 -6.48
N PRO A 288 19.41 0.35 -5.53
CA PRO A 288 19.69 1.53 -4.71
C PRO A 288 20.03 2.76 -5.55
N SER A 289 19.74 3.94 -5.03
CA SER A 289 20.08 5.20 -5.69
C SER A 289 21.58 5.48 -5.61
N SER A 290 22.14 6.07 -6.66
CA SER A 290 23.50 6.57 -6.68
C SER A 290 23.66 7.92 -5.97
N ARG A 291 22.55 8.54 -5.51
CA ARG A 291 22.56 9.81 -4.77
C ARG A 291 22.79 9.55 -3.28
N ASP A 292 24.01 9.64 -2.83
CA ASP A 292 24.36 9.42 -1.43
C ASP A 292 23.79 10.50 -0.51
N TYR A 293 23.49 10.12 0.74
CA TYR A 293 23.12 11.09 1.77
C TYR A 293 24.33 11.92 2.17
N PRO A 294 24.31 13.28 2.03
CA PRO A 294 25.45 14.12 2.23
C PRO A 294 25.84 14.23 3.71
N LYS A 295 27.14 14.34 3.97
CA LYS A 295 27.66 14.57 5.33
C LYS A 295 27.30 15.97 5.87
N ARG A 296 27.16 16.96 4.98
CA ARG A 296 26.82 18.34 5.29
C ARG A 296 25.74 18.84 4.32
N LEU A 297 24.75 19.56 4.84
CA LEU A 297 23.75 20.23 4.03
C LEU A 297 24.29 21.57 3.57
N GLU A 298 24.32 21.78 2.28
CA GLU A 298 24.71 23.06 1.67
C GLU A 298 23.54 24.05 1.75
N GLU A 299 23.85 25.33 1.82
CA GLU A 299 22.83 26.38 1.71
C GLU A 299 22.33 26.50 0.27
N PRO A 300 21.07 26.83 0.04
CA PRO A 300 20.58 27.09 -1.29
C PRO A 300 21.34 28.25 -1.95
N GLU A 301 21.77 28.03 -3.19
CA GLU A 301 22.37 29.08 -4.01
C GLU A 301 21.28 29.83 -4.79
N TYR A 302 21.52 31.09 -5.01
CA TYR A 302 20.63 31.97 -5.77
C TYR A 302 21.46 32.82 -6.75
N PRO A 303 20.88 33.26 -7.87
CA PRO A 303 21.51 34.18 -8.81
C PRO A 303 22.04 35.48 -8.11
N GLU A 304 23.04 36.08 -8.67
CA GLU A 304 23.67 37.26 -8.02
C GLU A 304 22.76 38.47 -7.97
N ASP A 305 21.88 38.62 -8.95
CA ASP A 305 20.86 39.67 -9.03
C ASP A 305 19.69 39.50 -8.06
N TRP A 306 19.60 38.35 -7.34
CA TRP A 306 18.57 38.14 -6.33
C TRP A 306 19.01 38.63 -4.96
N HIS A 307 18.07 39.24 -4.23
CA HIS A 307 18.32 39.52 -2.82
C HIS A 307 18.20 38.26 -1.97
N LYS A 308 19.16 38.07 -1.07
CA LYS A 308 19.21 36.93 -0.15
C LYS A 308 18.87 37.38 1.26
N ARG A 309 17.95 36.71 1.95
CA ARG A 309 17.54 37.04 3.32
C ARG A 309 17.42 35.78 4.17
N ARG A 310 17.95 35.85 5.37
CA ARG A 310 17.80 34.78 6.35
C ARG A 310 16.51 34.98 7.15
N VAL A 311 15.76 33.89 7.37
CA VAL A 311 14.54 33.91 8.17
C VAL A 311 14.93 33.80 9.66
N SER A 312 14.44 34.73 10.45
CA SER A 312 14.70 34.81 11.90
C SER A 312 13.94 33.72 12.68
N PRO A 313 14.27 33.48 13.98
CA PRO A 313 13.54 32.53 14.82
C PRO A 313 12.04 32.75 14.91
N GLY A 314 11.58 33.99 14.72
CA GLY A 314 10.13 34.30 14.63
C GLY A 314 9.49 33.98 13.28
N GLY A 315 10.19 33.33 12.34
CA GLY A 315 9.65 33.04 10.99
C GLY A 315 9.57 34.27 10.07
N GLN A 316 10.30 35.34 10.39
CA GLN A 316 10.28 36.62 9.70
C GLN A 316 11.61 36.90 9.00
N MET A 317 11.57 37.65 7.91
CA MET A 317 12.76 38.23 7.27
C MET A 317 12.80 39.74 7.42
N LYS A 318 13.99 40.34 7.46
CA LYS A 318 14.16 41.80 7.35
C LYS A 318 14.10 42.24 5.89
N TRP A 319 13.23 43.19 5.58
CA TRP A 319 13.11 43.78 4.24
C TRP A 319 12.97 45.31 4.36
N LYS A 320 13.93 46.03 3.79
CA LYS A 320 13.97 47.53 3.80
C LYS A 320 13.57 48.13 5.16
N GLY A 321 14.23 47.65 6.24
CA GLY A 321 14.01 48.14 7.60
C GLY A 321 12.80 47.54 8.32
N SER A 322 11.92 46.83 7.64
CA SER A 322 10.71 46.21 8.20
C SER A 322 10.87 44.68 8.40
N LYS A 323 10.09 44.11 9.31
CA LYS A 323 9.96 42.68 9.49
C LYS A 323 8.77 42.16 8.69
N VAL A 324 8.97 41.14 7.86
CA VAL A 324 7.93 40.51 7.06
C VAL A 324 7.81 39.06 7.43
N GLN A 325 6.60 38.60 7.74
CA GLN A 325 6.31 37.21 8.09
C GLN A 325 6.44 36.33 6.84
N VAL A 326 7.26 35.27 6.95
CA VAL A 326 7.43 34.27 5.89
C VAL A 326 6.87 32.93 6.33
N SER A 327 7.59 32.19 7.16
CA SER A 327 7.15 30.89 7.68
C SER A 327 8.05 30.42 8.82
N HIS A 328 7.46 29.81 9.85
CA HIS A 328 8.23 29.15 10.91
C HIS A 328 8.99 27.90 10.41
N ALA A 329 8.48 27.23 9.37
CA ALA A 329 9.17 26.08 8.78
C ALA A 329 10.51 26.45 8.14
N LEU A 330 10.73 27.74 7.82
CA LEU A 330 11.94 28.26 7.18
C LEU A 330 12.90 28.96 8.16
N VAL A 331 12.69 28.84 9.47
CA VAL A 331 13.62 29.40 10.45
C VAL A 331 15.07 29.00 10.16
N ASP A 332 15.98 29.98 10.22
CA ASP A 332 17.41 29.86 9.89
C ASP A 332 17.72 29.47 8.43
N GLN A 333 16.72 29.44 7.55
CA GLN A 333 16.94 29.20 6.14
C GLN A 333 17.19 30.49 5.39
N LEU A 334 18.03 30.40 4.33
CA LEU A 334 18.27 31.48 3.38
C LEU A 334 17.20 31.41 2.30
N VAL A 335 16.46 32.49 2.05
CA VAL A 335 15.48 32.63 0.97
C VAL A 335 15.97 33.65 -0.07
N GLY A 336 15.70 33.39 -1.34
CA GLY A 336 15.98 34.25 -2.46
C GLY A 336 14.77 35.10 -2.83
N LEU A 337 14.98 36.37 -3.15
CA LEU A 337 13.95 37.28 -3.62
C LEU A 337 14.30 37.75 -5.04
N GLN A 338 13.53 37.30 -6.01
CA GLN A 338 13.64 37.67 -7.41
C GLN A 338 12.80 38.93 -7.68
N PRO A 339 13.33 40.00 -8.28
CA PRO A 339 12.51 41.14 -8.68
C PRO A 339 11.56 40.76 -9.82
N ILE A 340 10.30 41.23 -9.77
CA ILE A 340 9.30 41.05 -10.84
C ILE A 340 8.95 42.44 -11.40
N GLU A 341 8.43 43.30 -10.54
CA GLU A 341 7.95 44.65 -10.86
C GLU A 341 8.28 45.58 -9.69
N ASP A 342 8.02 46.89 -9.83
CA ASP A 342 8.27 47.83 -8.76
C ASP A 342 7.46 47.52 -7.50
N GLY A 343 8.19 47.13 -6.46
CA GLY A 343 7.64 46.76 -5.16
C GLY A 343 7.08 45.34 -5.07
N LEU A 344 7.27 44.47 -6.11
CA LEU A 344 6.82 43.07 -6.10
C LEU A 344 7.99 42.12 -6.33
N TRP A 345 8.14 41.11 -5.44
CA TRP A 345 9.27 40.18 -5.44
C TRP A 345 8.77 38.74 -5.32
N LYS A 346 9.28 37.83 -6.14
CA LYS A 346 9.09 36.39 -5.92
C LYS A 346 10.00 35.91 -4.79
N ILE A 347 9.45 35.15 -3.88
CA ILE A 347 10.23 34.51 -2.80
C ILE A 347 10.47 33.06 -3.17
N HIS A 348 11.73 32.64 -3.11
CA HIS A 348 12.14 31.28 -3.39
C HIS A 348 12.84 30.64 -2.19
N PHE A 349 12.66 29.33 -2.03
CA PHE A 349 13.51 28.49 -1.23
C PHE A 349 14.10 27.38 -2.09
N GLY A 350 15.39 27.47 -2.39
CA GLY A 350 15.99 26.68 -3.46
C GLY A 350 15.26 26.92 -4.79
N SER A 351 14.84 25.84 -5.45
CA SER A 351 14.07 25.92 -6.69
C SER A 351 12.56 26.12 -6.48
N LEU A 352 12.07 26.06 -5.24
CA LEU A 352 10.64 26.19 -4.97
C LEU A 352 10.23 27.65 -4.80
N GLU A 353 9.29 28.10 -5.65
CA GLU A 353 8.61 29.37 -5.45
C GLU A 353 7.62 29.26 -4.27
N LEU A 354 7.76 30.16 -3.29
CA LEU A 354 6.94 30.16 -2.09
C LEU A 354 5.72 31.08 -2.20
N GLY A 355 5.86 32.16 -2.95
CA GLY A 355 4.87 33.22 -3.09
C GLY A 355 5.53 34.55 -3.43
N HIS A 356 4.81 35.64 -3.22
CA HIS A 356 5.22 36.98 -3.60
C HIS A 356 5.26 37.91 -2.39
N LEU A 357 6.31 38.69 -2.26
CA LEU A 357 6.37 39.81 -1.33
C LEU A 357 5.78 41.06 -1.98
N ASP A 358 4.68 41.56 -1.44
CA ASP A 358 4.19 42.90 -1.73
C ASP A 358 4.86 43.88 -0.74
N GLU A 359 5.76 44.69 -1.27
CA GLU A 359 6.57 45.60 -0.49
C GLU A 359 5.73 46.75 0.12
N ARG A 360 4.70 47.22 -0.61
CA ARG A 360 3.81 48.28 -0.17
C ARG A 360 2.96 47.82 1.01
N ARG A 361 2.48 46.58 0.94
CA ARG A 361 1.67 45.96 2.02
C ARG A 361 2.52 45.30 3.10
N ARG A 362 3.84 45.16 2.88
CA ARG A 362 4.78 44.43 3.78
C ARG A 362 4.32 43.01 4.11
N ARG A 363 3.78 42.33 3.13
CA ARG A 363 3.15 41.03 3.31
C ARG A 363 3.56 40.06 2.21
N VAL A 364 3.68 38.79 2.61
CA VAL A 364 3.85 37.70 1.67
C VAL A 364 2.46 37.20 1.24
N LEU A 365 2.24 37.13 -0.06
CA LEU A 365 1.05 36.60 -0.70
C LEU A 365 1.34 35.20 -1.25
N PRO A 366 0.46 34.21 -1.02
CA PRO A 366 0.62 32.91 -1.65
C PRO A 366 0.43 33.00 -3.18
N ILE A 367 1.01 32.05 -3.92
CA ILE A 367 1.01 32.03 -5.41
C ILE A 367 -0.39 32.19 -6.02
N ARG A 368 -1.44 31.70 -5.34
CA ARG A 368 -2.84 31.77 -5.81
C ARG A 368 -3.54 33.14 -5.57
N ALA A 369 -2.87 34.09 -4.95
CA ALA A 369 -3.48 35.36 -4.52
C ALA A 369 -3.08 36.59 -5.35
N LEU A 370 -2.31 36.42 -6.43
CA LEU A 370 -2.09 37.53 -7.37
C LEU A 370 -3.37 37.73 -8.19
N PRO A 371 -3.92 38.95 -8.23
CA PRO A 371 -4.91 39.27 -9.25
C PRO A 371 -4.25 39.07 -10.62
N LEU A 372 -4.93 38.33 -11.50
CA LEU A 372 -4.57 38.35 -12.92
C LEU A 372 -4.50 39.81 -13.31
N ALA A 373 -3.36 40.22 -13.91
CA ALA A 373 -3.24 41.55 -14.48
C ALA A 373 -4.47 41.74 -15.38
N SER A 374 -5.33 42.70 -15.00
CA SER A 374 -6.40 43.13 -15.88
C SER A 374 -5.70 43.59 -17.16
N GLU A 375 -5.95 42.88 -18.25
CA GLU A 375 -5.65 43.38 -19.58
C GLU A 375 -6.26 44.79 -19.68
N ALA A 376 -5.42 45.78 -19.75
CA ALA A 376 -5.76 47.15 -20.06
C ALA A 376 -5.60 47.39 -21.55
#